data_4928ae44cc732f73238b9bd7e69b833e
#
_entry.id   4928ae44cc732f73238b9bd7e69b833e
#
_cell.length_a   1.000
_cell.length_b   1.000
_cell.length_c   1.000
_cell.angle_alpha   90.00
_cell.angle_beta   90.00
_cell.angle_gamma   90.00
#
_symmetry.space_group_name_H-M   'P 1'
#
loop_
_entity.id
_entity.type
_entity.pdbx_description
1 polymer ?
#
loop_
_entity_poly.entity_id
_entity_poly.type
_entity_poly.pdbx_seq_one_letter_code
_entity_poly.pdbx_strand_id
1 'polypeptide(L)'
;ISGGGRCNVTHACFDAREFTSRYPRGEKELIGPFQKFSAADTVAWFAARGVRLKTENDGRMFPTTDSSETIRECLLRAAQAAQVKLVLNCGVEQVVPVANGFELTLTAGRRTPTQPESGAAPQLADSGIGAPLFCNRLLLATGGCRAAAAGQLAVSLGQTLVAPVPSLFTFQIAAKWLHELAGVSLADAEVSVLGAGLNARGPLLVTHWGLSGPSVLRLSAWGARK
;
A
#
# COMPACT_ATOMS: atom_id res chain seq x y z
N ILE A 1 0.54 -0.57 -7.73
CA ILE A 1 0.72 0.82 -8.19
C ILE A 1 -0.39 1.65 -7.57
N SER A 2 -0.04 2.73 -6.90
CA SER A 2 -0.97 3.67 -6.27
C SER A 2 -0.86 5.06 -6.94
N GLY A 3 -1.82 5.95 -6.69
CA GLY A 3 -1.76 7.32 -7.19
C GLY A 3 -2.01 7.47 -8.70
N GLY A 4 -2.84 6.63 -9.30
CA GLY A 4 -3.24 6.73 -10.70
C GLY A 4 -2.09 6.64 -11.70
N GLY A 5 -1.11 5.78 -11.43
CA GLY A 5 0.09 5.61 -12.27
C GLY A 5 1.24 6.57 -11.93
N ARG A 6 1.03 7.52 -11.02
CA ARG A 6 2.06 8.50 -10.62
C ARG A 6 2.92 8.05 -9.43
N CYS A 7 2.45 7.13 -8.60
CA CYS A 7 3.01 6.66 -7.33
C CYS A 7 3.08 7.76 -6.24
N ASN A 8 2.11 7.77 -5.33
CA ASN A 8 2.22 8.52 -4.08
C ASN A 8 3.30 7.88 -3.19
N VAL A 9 4.44 8.53 -3.06
CA VAL A 9 5.62 7.99 -2.37
C VAL A 9 5.50 8.13 -0.87
N THR A 10 5.16 9.33 -0.40
CA THR A 10 5.00 9.67 1.01
C THR A 10 4.14 10.92 1.16
N HIS A 11 4.09 11.49 2.34
CA HIS A 11 3.37 12.72 2.67
C HIS A 11 4.33 13.73 3.33
N ALA A 12 4.14 15.01 3.05
CA ALA A 12 4.94 16.11 3.63
C ALA A 12 4.54 16.41 5.09
N CYS A 13 4.37 15.37 5.89
CA CYS A 13 4.21 15.42 7.33
C CYS A 13 5.43 14.74 7.94
N PHE A 14 6.35 15.52 8.51
CA PHE A 14 7.66 15.04 8.90
C PHE A 14 7.77 14.74 10.41
N ASP A 15 6.80 15.17 11.22
CA ASP A 15 6.69 14.72 12.59
C ASP A 15 6.06 13.32 12.66
N ALA A 16 6.74 12.39 13.35
CA ALA A 16 6.32 11.00 13.41
C ALA A 16 4.97 10.83 14.13
N ARG A 17 4.69 11.60 15.18
CA ARG A 17 3.43 11.50 15.92
C ARG A 17 2.27 12.07 15.12
N GLU A 18 2.46 13.23 14.48
CA GLU A 18 1.46 13.80 13.58
C GLU A 18 1.19 12.86 12.40
N PHE A 19 2.24 12.28 11.81
CA PHE A 19 2.10 11.36 10.70
C PHE A 19 1.32 10.09 11.09
N THR A 20 1.63 9.49 12.24
CA THR A 20 0.97 8.27 12.71
C THR A 20 -0.47 8.50 13.14
N SER A 21 -0.87 9.72 13.56
CA SER A 21 -2.26 10.05 13.88
C SER A 21 -3.22 9.87 12.70
N ARG A 22 -2.70 9.80 11.48
CA ARG A 22 -3.47 9.54 10.25
C ARG A 22 -3.77 8.04 10.02
N TYR A 23 -3.24 7.17 10.87
CA TYR A 23 -3.50 5.72 10.80
C TYR A 23 -4.64 5.36 11.77
N PRO A 24 -5.81 4.93 11.27
CA PRO A 24 -6.93 4.53 12.13
C PRO A 24 -6.58 3.39 13.08
N ARG A 25 -5.57 2.61 12.72
CA ARG A 25 -5.00 1.52 13.53
C ARG A 25 -3.49 1.49 13.37
N GLY A 26 -2.78 1.16 14.43
CA GLY A 26 -1.32 1.12 14.44
C GLY A 26 -0.67 2.48 14.71
N GLU A 27 -1.43 3.50 15.10
CA GLU A 27 -0.89 4.84 15.42
C GLU A 27 0.28 4.77 16.40
N LYS A 28 0.09 4.08 17.53
CA LYS A 28 1.11 3.99 18.58
C LYS A 28 2.28 3.10 18.18
N GLU A 29 1.99 1.98 17.54
CA GLU A 29 2.97 0.98 17.11
C GLU A 29 3.90 1.53 16.01
N LEU A 30 3.41 2.45 15.19
CA LEU A 30 4.16 3.04 14.09
C LEU A 30 5.05 4.21 14.51
N ILE A 31 4.89 4.81 15.70
CA ILE A 31 5.73 5.94 16.15
C ILE A 31 7.22 5.54 16.13
N GLY A 32 7.57 4.41 16.73
CA GLY A 32 8.95 3.93 16.78
C GLY A 32 9.59 3.71 15.40
N PRO A 33 8.95 2.97 14.49
CA PRO A 33 9.42 2.84 13.10
C PRO A 33 9.61 4.18 12.38
N PHE A 34 8.65 5.11 12.47
CA PHE A 34 8.76 6.41 11.81
C PHE A 34 9.75 7.37 12.46
N GLN A 35 10.13 7.15 13.72
CA GLN A 35 11.26 7.85 14.33
C GLN A 35 12.60 7.34 13.79
N LYS A 36 12.68 6.08 13.34
CA LYS A 36 13.90 5.49 12.76
C LYS A 36 14.05 5.76 11.28
N PHE A 37 12.95 5.80 10.56
CA PHE A 37 12.90 6.08 9.12
C PHE A 37 11.61 6.85 8.80
N SER A 38 11.71 8.15 8.73
CA SER A 38 10.61 9.10 8.58
C SER A 38 10.23 9.36 7.12
N ALA A 39 9.20 10.17 6.92
CA ALA A 39 8.88 10.70 5.60
C ALA A 39 10.02 11.57 5.05
N ALA A 40 10.74 12.32 5.91
CA ALA A 40 11.90 13.10 5.51
C ALA A 40 13.05 12.20 5.02
N ASP A 41 13.30 11.09 5.73
CA ASP A 41 14.32 10.11 5.32
C ASP A 41 13.96 9.46 3.99
N THR A 42 12.67 9.20 3.75
CA THR A 42 12.17 8.70 2.45
C THR A 42 12.48 9.69 1.34
N VAL A 43 12.19 10.99 1.55
CA VAL A 43 12.51 12.04 0.57
C VAL A 43 14.01 12.11 0.31
N ALA A 44 14.82 12.13 1.37
CA ALA A 44 16.28 12.16 1.27
C ALA A 44 16.83 10.92 0.55
N TRP A 45 16.28 9.74 0.82
CA TRP A 45 16.69 8.49 0.18
C TRP A 45 16.49 8.50 -1.33
N PHE A 46 15.35 9.01 -1.81
CA PHE A 46 15.07 9.16 -3.23
C PHE A 46 15.92 10.27 -3.86
N ALA A 47 16.07 11.41 -3.19
CA ALA A 47 16.88 12.53 -3.66
C ALA A 47 18.35 12.13 -3.87
N ALA A 48 18.94 11.37 -2.92
CA ALA A 48 20.30 10.82 -3.04
C ALA A 48 20.49 9.88 -4.23
N ARG A 49 19.40 9.40 -4.84
CA ARG A 49 19.37 8.53 -6.03
C ARG A 49 18.88 9.23 -7.29
N GLY A 50 18.86 10.57 -7.26
CA GLY A 50 18.49 11.40 -8.41
C GLY A 50 16.98 11.52 -8.66
N VAL A 51 16.14 11.04 -7.74
CA VAL A 51 14.68 11.17 -7.87
C VAL A 51 14.18 12.31 -7.00
N ARG A 52 13.67 13.37 -7.63
CA ARG A 52 13.06 14.51 -6.96
C ARG A 52 11.57 14.28 -6.77
N LEU A 53 11.07 14.64 -5.57
CA LEU A 53 9.65 14.59 -5.26
C LEU A 53 9.08 16.01 -5.20
N LYS A 54 7.83 16.17 -5.61
CA LYS A 54 7.02 17.38 -5.44
C LYS A 54 5.90 17.11 -4.44
N THR A 55 5.50 18.14 -3.70
CA THR A 55 4.37 18.08 -2.76
C THR A 55 3.14 18.70 -3.42
N GLU A 56 2.01 18.03 -3.37
CA GLU A 56 0.70 18.57 -3.76
C GLU A 56 0.04 19.32 -2.59
N ASN A 57 -1.01 20.09 -2.88
CA ASN A 57 -1.68 20.96 -1.89
C ASN A 57 -2.22 20.20 -0.67
N ASP A 58 -2.50 18.91 -0.81
CA ASP A 58 -2.98 18.04 0.26
C ASP A 58 -1.85 17.30 1.00
N GLY A 59 -0.60 17.65 0.72
CA GLY A 59 0.60 17.10 1.35
C GLY A 59 1.10 15.79 0.75
N ARG A 60 0.41 15.18 -0.21
CA ARG A 60 0.91 13.99 -0.90
C ARG A 60 2.15 14.32 -1.74
N MET A 61 3.09 13.39 -1.78
CA MET A 61 4.35 13.58 -2.50
C MET A 61 4.49 12.59 -3.64
N PHE A 62 4.75 13.12 -4.83
CA PHE A 62 4.88 12.37 -6.08
C PHE A 62 6.23 12.66 -6.74
N PRO A 63 6.75 11.76 -7.61
CA PRO A 63 7.92 12.12 -8.42
C PRO A 63 7.58 13.31 -9.32
N THR A 64 8.55 14.19 -9.55
CA THR A 64 8.37 15.37 -10.43
C THR A 64 8.05 15.00 -11.88
N THR A 65 8.32 13.77 -12.28
CA THR A 65 7.98 13.20 -13.58
C THR A 65 6.52 12.78 -13.72
N ASP A 66 5.74 12.78 -12.63
CA ASP A 66 4.38 12.24 -12.57
C ASP A 66 4.24 10.79 -13.07
N SER A 67 5.32 10.02 -13.05
CA SER A 67 5.36 8.63 -13.51
C SER A 67 5.81 7.68 -12.39
N SER A 68 5.02 6.65 -12.12
CA SER A 68 5.37 5.58 -11.19
C SER A 68 6.61 4.79 -11.62
N GLU A 69 6.92 4.83 -12.92
CA GLU A 69 8.09 4.18 -13.50
C GLU A 69 9.39 4.74 -12.92
N THR A 70 9.46 6.06 -12.70
CA THR A 70 10.60 6.71 -12.05
C THR A 70 10.93 6.10 -10.68
N ILE A 71 9.89 5.81 -9.89
CA ILE A 71 10.05 5.20 -8.58
C ILE A 71 10.44 3.73 -8.71
N ARG A 72 9.77 2.98 -9.61
CA ARG A 72 10.06 1.57 -9.86
C ARG A 72 11.51 1.36 -10.28
N GLU A 73 11.97 2.12 -11.26
CA GLU A 73 13.34 2.03 -11.75
C GLU A 73 14.38 2.40 -10.69
N CYS A 74 14.12 3.44 -9.90
CA CYS A 74 15.00 3.82 -8.81
C CYS A 74 15.17 2.67 -7.79
N LEU A 75 14.07 2.02 -7.40
CA LEU A 75 14.10 0.88 -6.48
C LEU A 75 14.82 -0.33 -7.10
N LEU A 76 14.58 -0.62 -8.38
CA LEU A 76 15.25 -1.74 -9.07
C LEU A 76 16.75 -1.51 -9.18
N ARG A 77 17.19 -0.29 -9.55
CA ARG A 77 18.63 0.06 -9.58
C ARG A 77 19.26 -0.05 -8.19
N ALA A 78 18.55 0.39 -7.14
CA ALA A 78 19.07 0.27 -5.78
C ALA A 78 19.17 -1.19 -5.34
N ALA A 79 18.20 -2.03 -5.65
CA ALA A 79 18.24 -3.46 -5.38
C ALA A 79 19.40 -4.15 -6.13
N GLN A 80 19.61 -3.82 -7.40
CA GLN A 80 20.70 -4.34 -8.21
C GLN A 80 22.07 -3.92 -7.64
N ALA A 81 22.24 -2.65 -7.28
CA ALA A 81 23.47 -2.15 -6.66
C ALA A 81 23.77 -2.83 -5.32
N ALA A 82 22.74 -3.22 -4.58
CA ALA A 82 22.84 -4.00 -3.35
C ALA A 82 22.93 -5.53 -3.58
N GLN A 83 23.08 -5.96 -4.83
CA GLN A 83 23.16 -7.38 -5.23
C GLN A 83 21.96 -8.22 -4.75
N VAL A 84 20.79 -7.60 -4.63
CA VAL A 84 19.55 -8.32 -4.29
C VAL A 84 19.12 -9.20 -5.46
N LYS A 85 18.96 -10.50 -5.21
CA LYS A 85 18.40 -11.42 -6.20
C LYS A 85 16.87 -11.26 -6.23
N LEU A 86 16.35 -10.71 -7.32
CA LEU A 86 14.92 -10.57 -7.53
C LEU A 86 14.40 -11.77 -8.33
N VAL A 87 13.49 -12.54 -7.75
CA VAL A 87 12.85 -13.69 -8.40
C VAL A 87 11.41 -13.33 -8.74
N LEU A 88 11.10 -13.21 -10.02
CA LEU A 88 9.78 -12.87 -10.52
C LEU A 88 8.99 -14.14 -10.87
N ASN A 89 7.65 -14.00 -10.93
CA ASN A 89 6.75 -15.12 -11.26
C ASN A 89 6.96 -16.35 -10.35
N CYS A 90 7.32 -16.07 -9.10
CA CYS A 90 7.54 -17.08 -8.08
C CYS A 90 6.75 -16.69 -6.83
N GLY A 91 5.87 -17.56 -6.37
CA GLY A 91 5.13 -17.39 -5.12
C GLY A 91 5.78 -18.15 -3.98
N VAL A 92 5.52 -17.72 -2.75
CA VAL A 92 5.81 -18.52 -1.55
C VAL A 92 4.50 -19.13 -1.09
N GLU A 93 4.44 -20.46 -1.07
CA GLU A 93 3.25 -21.21 -0.67
C GLU A 93 3.25 -21.47 0.82
N GLN A 94 4.41 -21.86 1.35
CA GLN A 94 4.57 -22.22 2.75
C GLN A 94 5.87 -21.66 3.32
N VAL A 95 5.86 -21.35 4.60
CA VAL A 95 7.04 -21.00 5.39
C VAL A 95 7.03 -21.84 6.65
N VAL A 96 8.13 -22.52 6.91
CA VAL A 96 8.31 -23.36 8.11
C VAL A 96 9.52 -22.86 8.90
N PRO A 97 9.38 -22.56 10.20
CA PRO A 97 10.53 -22.29 11.06
C PRO A 97 11.43 -23.53 11.17
N VAL A 98 12.74 -23.32 11.07
CA VAL A 98 13.77 -24.34 11.28
C VAL A 98 14.79 -23.83 12.31
N ALA A 99 15.71 -24.69 12.75
CA ALA A 99 16.62 -24.37 13.86
C ALA A 99 17.36 -23.03 13.75
N ASN A 100 17.75 -22.59 12.53
CA ASN A 100 18.52 -21.37 12.30
C ASN A 100 17.88 -20.43 11.26
N GLY A 101 16.55 -20.46 11.13
CA GLY A 101 15.88 -19.60 10.16
C GLY A 101 14.55 -20.17 9.67
N PHE A 102 14.37 -20.13 8.35
CA PHE A 102 13.11 -20.51 7.71
C PHE A 102 13.37 -21.31 6.44
N GLU A 103 12.51 -22.29 6.21
CA GLU A 103 12.40 -23.02 4.96
C GLU A 103 11.15 -22.52 4.22
N LEU A 104 11.30 -22.20 2.94
CA LEU A 104 10.24 -21.68 2.09
C LEU A 104 9.96 -22.68 0.96
N THR A 105 8.70 -23.06 0.79
CA THR A 105 8.22 -23.78 -0.39
C THR A 105 7.80 -22.79 -1.45
N LEU A 106 8.37 -22.92 -2.64
CA LEU A 106 8.14 -22.01 -3.76
C LEU A 106 7.20 -22.64 -4.80
N THR A 107 6.33 -21.81 -5.38
CA THR A 107 5.47 -22.19 -6.49
C THR A 107 5.68 -21.30 -7.70
N ALA A 108 5.47 -21.86 -8.90
CA ALA A 108 5.43 -21.05 -10.11
C ALA A 108 4.23 -20.07 -10.02
N GLY A 109 4.51 -18.78 -10.14
CA GLY A 109 3.47 -17.75 -10.19
C GLY A 109 2.63 -17.92 -11.45
N ARG A 110 1.31 -17.70 -11.34
CA ARG A 110 0.43 -17.63 -12.52
C ARG A 110 0.87 -16.44 -13.39
N ARG A 111 1.31 -16.72 -14.61
CA ARG A 111 1.44 -15.68 -15.64
C ARG A 111 0.05 -15.14 -15.94
N THR A 112 -0.19 -13.86 -15.64
CA THR A 112 -1.34 -13.15 -16.20
C THR A 112 -1.01 -12.76 -17.65
N PRO A 113 -1.86 -13.03 -18.64
CA PRO A 113 -1.56 -12.81 -20.07
C PRO A 113 -1.45 -11.33 -20.51
N THR A 114 -1.43 -10.37 -19.63
CA THR A 114 -1.64 -8.94 -19.94
C THR A 114 -0.44 -8.02 -19.64
N GLN A 115 0.80 -8.47 -19.83
CA GLN A 115 1.92 -7.51 -19.89
C GLN A 115 2.67 -7.67 -21.20
N PRO A 116 2.73 -6.60 -22.04
CA PRO A 116 3.64 -6.59 -23.19
C PRO A 116 5.08 -6.61 -22.68
N GLU A 117 5.92 -7.42 -23.30
CA GLU A 117 7.36 -7.47 -23.07
C GLU A 117 7.99 -6.16 -23.56
N SER A 118 8.20 -5.19 -22.67
CA SER A 118 9.04 -4.03 -22.94
C SER A 118 10.26 -4.07 -22.03
N GLY A 119 11.39 -4.38 -22.63
CA GLY A 119 12.71 -4.32 -22.00
C GLY A 119 13.21 -5.67 -21.49
N ALA A 120 14.43 -6.03 -21.86
CA ALA A 120 15.10 -7.27 -21.48
C ALA A 120 15.03 -7.51 -19.98
N ALA A 121 14.11 -8.38 -19.57
CA ALA A 121 14.10 -8.92 -18.22
C ALA A 121 15.42 -9.68 -18.02
N PRO A 122 16.14 -9.52 -16.89
CA PRO A 122 17.28 -10.35 -16.60
C PRO A 122 16.84 -11.80 -16.67
N GLN A 123 17.52 -12.59 -17.53
CA GLN A 123 17.24 -14.01 -17.67
C GLN A 123 17.37 -14.65 -16.30
N LEU A 124 16.28 -15.23 -15.82
CA LEU A 124 16.23 -16.00 -14.59
C LEU A 124 17.14 -17.23 -14.77
N ALA A 125 18.24 -17.24 -14.05
CA ALA A 125 18.90 -18.50 -13.74
C ALA A 125 17.83 -19.45 -13.17
N ASP A 126 17.90 -20.71 -13.61
CA ASP A 126 17.04 -21.83 -13.26
C ASP A 126 16.42 -21.64 -11.87
N SER A 127 15.17 -21.17 -11.85
CA SER A 127 14.46 -20.97 -10.61
C SER A 127 14.23 -22.38 -10.08
N GLY A 128 14.89 -22.75 -8.99
CA GLY A 128 14.71 -24.03 -8.32
C GLY A 128 13.28 -24.21 -7.78
N ILE A 129 12.31 -24.07 -8.70
CA ILE A 129 10.90 -24.36 -8.45
C ILE A 129 10.82 -25.85 -8.16
N GLY A 130 10.50 -26.19 -6.93
CA GLY A 130 10.47 -27.58 -6.43
C GLY A 130 11.53 -27.92 -5.38
N ALA A 131 12.59 -27.10 -5.24
CA ALA A 131 13.53 -27.22 -4.12
C ALA A 131 13.19 -26.15 -3.04
N PRO A 132 13.28 -26.51 -1.75
CA PRO A 132 13.05 -25.56 -0.67
C PRO A 132 14.14 -24.47 -0.66
N LEU A 133 13.76 -23.23 -0.39
CA LEU A 133 14.67 -22.11 -0.17
C LEU A 133 14.87 -21.91 1.32
N PHE A 134 16.12 -21.82 1.76
CA PHE A 134 16.45 -21.55 3.15
C PHE A 134 16.93 -20.11 3.33
N CYS A 135 16.52 -19.47 4.44
CA CYS A 135 17.02 -18.16 4.84
C CYS A 135 17.08 -18.04 6.37
N ASN A 136 18.06 -17.26 6.87
CA ASN A 136 18.19 -17.02 8.30
C ASN A 136 17.19 -15.99 8.83
N ARG A 137 16.72 -15.07 7.97
CA ARG A 137 15.76 -14.02 8.32
C ARG A 137 14.75 -13.85 7.19
N LEU A 138 13.51 -13.64 7.57
CA LEU A 138 12.39 -13.48 6.64
C LEU A 138 11.68 -12.16 6.92
N LEU A 139 11.42 -11.37 5.89
CA LEU A 139 10.52 -10.22 5.92
C LEU A 139 9.29 -10.54 5.09
N LEU A 140 8.11 -10.59 5.71
CA LEU A 140 6.83 -10.69 5.02
C LEU A 140 6.35 -9.29 4.58
N ALA A 141 6.37 -9.03 3.28
CA ALA A 141 5.93 -7.79 2.67
C ALA A 141 4.91 -8.07 1.54
N THR A 142 3.95 -8.95 1.81
CA THR A 142 3.00 -9.53 0.85
C THR A 142 1.88 -8.57 0.43
N GLY A 143 1.85 -7.36 0.96
CA GLY A 143 0.78 -6.40 0.72
C GLY A 143 -0.48 -6.72 1.54
N GLY A 144 -1.65 -6.30 1.05
CA GLY A 144 -2.91 -6.50 1.77
C GLY A 144 -3.38 -7.95 1.77
N CYS A 145 -4.02 -8.37 2.86
CA CYS A 145 -4.55 -9.73 3.05
C CYS A 145 -5.88 -9.99 2.31
N ARG A 146 -6.10 -9.42 1.13
CA ARG A 146 -7.29 -9.73 0.31
C ARG A 146 -7.33 -11.19 -0.13
N ALA A 147 -6.16 -11.77 -0.44
CA ALA A 147 -6.03 -13.20 -0.59
C ALA A 147 -5.78 -13.82 0.79
N ALA A 148 -6.60 -14.76 1.20
CA ALA A 148 -6.44 -15.47 2.47
C ALA A 148 -5.03 -16.03 2.67
N ALA A 149 -4.38 -16.46 1.58
CA ALA A 149 -3.02 -17.01 1.58
C ALA A 149 -1.97 -16.05 2.15
N ALA A 150 -2.05 -14.73 1.88
CA ALA A 150 -1.05 -13.76 2.37
C ALA A 150 -1.06 -13.63 3.90
N GLY A 151 -2.25 -13.70 4.51
CA GLY A 151 -2.40 -13.72 5.97
C GLY A 151 -2.00 -15.05 6.60
N GLN A 152 -2.22 -16.16 5.89
CA GLN A 152 -1.90 -17.49 6.39
C GLN A 152 -0.40 -17.71 6.59
N LEU A 153 0.45 -17.11 5.78
CA LEU A 153 1.91 -17.15 6.00
C LEU A 153 2.31 -16.56 7.37
N ALA A 154 1.66 -15.48 7.80
CA ALA A 154 1.92 -14.92 9.12
C ALA A 154 1.34 -15.80 10.24
N VAL A 155 0.15 -16.38 10.04
CA VAL A 155 -0.49 -17.29 11.01
C VAL A 155 0.34 -18.57 11.18
N SER A 156 0.88 -19.15 10.11
CA SER A 156 1.74 -20.34 10.20
C SER A 156 3.05 -20.09 10.98
N LEU A 157 3.44 -18.82 11.12
CA LEU A 157 4.59 -18.40 11.93
C LEU A 157 4.20 -17.98 13.36
N GLY A 158 2.99 -18.32 13.82
CA GLY A 158 2.51 -18.06 15.18
C GLY A 158 1.96 -16.63 15.39
N GLN A 159 1.75 -15.85 14.31
CA GLN A 159 1.15 -14.53 14.43
C GLN A 159 -0.38 -14.60 14.45
N THR A 160 -1.00 -13.65 15.15
CA THR A 160 -2.45 -13.49 15.13
C THR A 160 -2.86 -12.59 13.98
N LEU A 161 -3.80 -13.03 13.16
CA LEU A 161 -4.38 -12.22 12.10
C LEU A 161 -5.70 -11.58 12.58
N VAL A 162 -5.71 -10.27 12.72
CA VAL A 162 -6.94 -9.51 12.87
C VAL A 162 -7.64 -9.45 11.52
N ALA A 163 -8.91 -9.91 11.47
CA ALA A 163 -9.67 -9.96 10.23
C ALA A 163 -9.64 -8.61 9.50
N PRO A 164 -9.21 -8.56 8.22
CA PRO A 164 -9.19 -7.32 7.47
C PRO A 164 -10.61 -6.81 7.23
N VAL A 165 -10.78 -5.51 7.27
CA VAL A 165 -12.02 -4.83 6.91
C VAL A 165 -11.77 -3.89 5.72
N PRO A 166 -12.78 -3.60 4.90
CA PRO A 166 -12.67 -2.60 3.85
C PRO A 166 -12.18 -1.26 4.42
N SER A 167 -11.39 -0.54 3.65
CA SER A 167 -10.93 0.80 3.95
C SER A 167 -10.85 1.58 2.64
N LEU A 168 -11.04 2.90 2.69
CA LEU A 168 -11.13 3.77 1.51
C LEU A 168 -12.25 3.33 0.55
N PHE A 169 -13.45 3.17 1.09
CA PHE A 169 -14.65 2.81 0.34
C PHE A 169 -15.66 3.95 0.26
N THR A 170 -16.53 3.89 -0.73
CA THR A 170 -17.66 4.80 -0.93
C THR A 170 -18.83 4.37 -0.07
N PHE A 171 -19.64 5.32 0.38
CA PHE A 171 -20.86 5.01 1.12
C PHE A 171 -22.04 4.80 0.17
N GLN A 172 -22.72 3.67 0.30
CA GLN A 172 -23.99 3.44 -0.35
C GLN A 172 -25.09 4.10 0.47
N ILE A 173 -25.91 4.92 -0.19
CA ILE A 173 -27.01 5.65 0.45
C ILE A 173 -28.29 5.39 -0.36
N ALA A 174 -29.30 4.86 0.28
CA ALA A 174 -30.55 4.47 -0.38
C ALA A 174 -31.50 5.64 -0.76
N ALA A 175 -31.13 6.88 -0.46
CA ALA A 175 -31.95 8.06 -0.74
C ALA A 175 -32.00 8.36 -2.25
N LYS A 176 -33.14 8.09 -2.89
CA LYS A 176 -33.31 8.25 -4.35
C LYS A 176 -33.01 9.69 -4.83
N TRP A 177 -33.43 10.69 -4.09
CA TRP A 177 -33.18 12.09 -4.43
C TRP A 177 -31.67 12.40 -4.55
N LEU A 178 -30.83 11.71 -3.78
CA LEU A 178 -29.38 11.89 -3.84
C LEU A 178 -28.82 11.32 -5.14
N HIS A 179 -29.38 10.22 -5.65
CA HIS A 179 -28.95 9.58 -6.89
C HIS A 179 -29.23 10.45 -8.13
N GLU A 180 -30.24 11.33 -8.06
CA GLU A 180 -30.57 12.28 -9.13
C GLU A 180 -29.49 13.38 -9.26
N LEU A 181 -28.69 13.58 -8.21
CA LEU A 181 -27.55 14.50 -8.17
C LEU A 181 -26.22 13.83 -8.57
N ALA A 182 -26.26 12.61 -9.13
CA ALA A 182 -25.04 11.90 -9.50
C ALA A 182 -24.16 12.72 -10.47
N GLY A 183 -22.87 12.83 -10.15
CA GLY A 183 -21.90 13.66 -10.88
C GLY A 183 -21.65 15.03 -10.24
N VAL A 184 -22.51 15.47 -9.31
CA VAL A 184 -22.26 16.71 -8.58
C VAL A 184 -21.03 16.55 -7.68
N SER A 185 -20.10 17.48 -7.80
CA SER A 185 -18.89 17.56 -6.99
C SER A 185 -18.88 18.86 -6.17
N LEU A 186 -18.61 18.73 -4.88
CA LEU A 186 -18.42 19.85 -3.97
C LEU A 186 -16.94 19.94 -3.59
N ALA A 187 -16.33 21.11 -3.73
CA ALA A 187 -14.92 21.31 -3.42
C ALA A 187 -14.64 21.19 -1.91
N ASP A 188 -15.61 21.56 -1.08
CA ASP A 188 -15.51 21.52 0.37
C ASP A 188 -16.88 21.18 0.98
N ALA A 189 -16.96 20.03 1.63
CA ALA A 189 -18.15 19.56 2.32
C ALA A 189 -17.75 18.86 3.63
N GLU A 190 -18.58 18.99 4.64
CA GLU A 190 -18.44 18.21 5.88
C GLU A 190 -19.36 16.99 5.81
N VAL A 191 -18.78 15.82 6.05
CA VAL A 191 -19.50 14.55 6.07
C VAL A 191 -19.36 13.93 7.45
N SER A 192 -20.48 13.53 8.05
CA SER A 192 -20.51 12.94 9.38
C SER A 192 -21.22 11.58 9.36
N VAL A 193 -20.76 10.65 10.18
CA VAL A 193 -21.48 9.40 10.45
C VAL A 193 -22.27 9.60 11.73
N LEU A 194 -23.60 9.65 11.60
CA LEU A 194 -24.50 9.87 12.73
C LEU A 194 -24.34 8.76 13.77
N GLY A 195 -24.25 9.13 15.03
CA GLY A 195 -24.11 8.19 16.17
C GLY A 195 -22.70 7.64 16.37
N ALA A 196 -21.76 7.86 15.44
CA ALA A 196 -20.38 7.37 15.56
C ALA A 196 -19.36 8.43 16.01
N GLY A 197 -19.77 9.71 16.07
CA GLY A 197 -18.87 10.83 16.40
C GLY A 197 -17.73 11.03 15.40
N LEU A 198 -17.91 10.54 14.16
CA LEU A 198 -16.91 10.66 13.09
C LEU A 198 -17.35 11.73 12.10
N ASN A 199 -16.41 12.60 11.75
CA ASN A 199 -16.59 13.59 10.71
C ASN A 199 -15.33 13.74 9.84
N ALA A 200 -15.51 14.22 8.62
CA ALA A 200 -14.40 14.58 7.74
C ALA A 200 -14.83 15.71 6.81
N ARG A 201 -13.95 16.68 6.60
CA ARG A 201 -14.18 17.82 5.70
C ARG A 201 -13.27 17.74 4.47
N GLY A 202 -13.79 18.10 3.31
CA GLY A 202 -13.05 18.16 2.06
C GLY A 202 -13.91 17.87 0.84
N PRO A 203 -13.30 17.61 -0.34
CA PRO A 203 -14.04 17.33 -1.56
C PRO A 203 -14.96 16.12 -1.43
N LEU A 204 -16.18 16.28 -1.93
CA LEU A 204 -17.25 15.28 -1.96
C LEU A 204 -17.73 15.08 -3.40
N LEU A 205 -18.03 13.87 -3.76
CA LEU A 205 -18.64 13.48 -5.03
C LEU A 205 -19.92 12.69 -4.78
N VAL A 206 -21.02 13.12 -5.36
CA VAL A 206 -22.26 12.35 -5.42
C VAL A 206 -22.17 11.33 -6.56
N THR A 207 -22.51 10.08 -6.28
CA THR A 207 -22.51 8.97 -7.26
C THR A 207 -23.91 8.39 -7.38
N HIS A 208 -24.14 7.52 -8.37
CA HIS A 208 -25.46 6.88 -8.57
C HIS A 208 -25.86 5.96 -7.43
N TRP A 209 -24.96 5.62 -6.50
CA TRP A 209 -25.26 4.75 -5.36
C TRP A 209 -25.03 5.42 -4.01
N GLY A 210 -24.58 6.67 -3.97
CA GLY A 210 -24.36 7.40 -2.74
C GLY A 210 -23.22 8.41 -2.81
N LEU A 211 -22.31 8.39 -1.83
CA LEU A 211 -21.28 9.42 -1.67
C LEU A 211 -19.88 8.84 -1.80
N SER A 212 -19.00 9.59 -2.46
CA SER A 212 -17.56 9.33 -2.64
C SER A 212 -16.77 10.63 -2.49
N GLY A 213 -15.51 10.59 -2.82
CA GLY A 213 -14.59 11.74 -2.74
C GLY A 213 -13.67 11.66 -1.51
N PRO A 214 -12.66 12.53 -1.44
CA PRO A 214 -11.61 12.45 -0.40
C PRO A 214 -12.13 12.53 1.03
N SER A 215 -13.18 13.32 1.32
CA SER A 215 -13.82 13.38 2.65
C SER A 215 -14.43 12.04 3.04
N VAL A 216 -15.20 11.42 2.14
CA VAL A 216 -15.85 10.12 2.35
C VAL A 216 -14.82 9.00 2.51
N LEU A 217 -13.80 8.95 1.64
CA LEU A 217 -12.76 7.94 1.70
C LEU A 217 -11.95 8.01 3.00
N ARG A 218 -11.65 9.22 3.50
CA ARG A 218 -11.02 9.38 4.82
C ARG A 218 -11.93 8.89 5.94
N LEU A 219 -13.20 9.27 5.90
CA LEU A 219 -14.18 8.90 6.92
C LEU A 219 -14.38 7.38 6.96
N SER A 220 -14.40 6.71 5.81
CA SER A 220 -14.55 5.26 5.70
C SER A 220 -13.44 4.49 6.40
N ALA A 221 -12.21 4.99 6.39
CA ALA A 221 -11.08 4.35 7.05
C ALA A 221 -11.25 4.30 8.59
N TRP A 222 -11.86 5.33 9.16
CA TRP A 222 -12.17 5.40 10.61
C TRP A 222 -13.44 4.64 10.95
N GLY A 223 -14.43 4.66 10.06
CA GLY A 223 -15.73 4.00 10.24
C GLY A 223 -15.76 2.50 9.99
N ALA A 224 -14.68 1.93 9.41
CA ALA A 224 -14.66 0.54 8.96
C ALA A 224 -14.88 -0.52 10.06
N ARG A 225 -14.82 -0.15 11.34
CA ARG A 225 -15.03 -1.03 12.50
C ARG A 225 -16.04 -0.47 13.50
N LYS A 226 -16.82 0.53 13.12
CA LYS A 226 -17.95 1.10 13.89
C LYS A 226 -19.30 0.57 13.36
#